data_331d96dbd4ff2b03824d51b6c0ea2134
#
_entry.id   331d96dbd4ff2b03824d51b6c0ea2134
#
_cell.length_a   1.000
_cell.length_b   1.000
_cell.length_c   1.000
_cell.angle_alpha   90.00
_cell.angle_beta   90.00
_cell.angle_gamma   90.00
#
_symmetry.space_group_name_H-M   'P 1'
#
loop_
_entity.id
_entity.type
_entity.pdbx_description
1 polymer ?
#
loop_
_entity_poly.entity_id
_entity_poly.type
_entity_poly.pdbx_seq_one_letter_code
_entity_poly.pdbx_strand_id
1 'polypeptide(L)'
;VDDLPQIRRWLALPHVREWWGDPAEQYALVSGDLDEPAMDQFIVATEEGDIGYIQCYDLTAWNSGFGTHPAGTRGIDLFIGEPTMMVGGRGSALIRAFVDERLAQGAPRIVTDPDPENPRAIRAYEKAGFQKLRMVETPDGPALLMARDA
;
A
#
# COMPACT_ATOMS: atom_id res chain seq x y z
N VAL A 1 13.77 -0.56 11.65
CA VAL A 1 15.21 -0.63 11.38
C VAL A 1 15.65 -2.08 11.18
N ASP A 2 15.25 -2.97 12.08
CA ASP A 2 15.67 -4.37 12.01
C ASP A 2 15.07 -5.12 10.82
N ASP A 3 14.00 -4.61 10.25
CA ASP A 3 13.32 -5.21 9.09
C ASP A 3 13.84 -4.72 7.73
N LEU A 4 14.72 -3.72 7.72
CA LEU A 4 15.23 -3.14 6.47
C LEU A 4 15.95 -4.16 5.57
N PRO A 5 16.77 -5.10 6.08
CA PRO A 5 17.38 -6.09 5.20
C PRO A 5 16.36 -6.96 4.45
N GLN A 6 15.26 -7.31 5.12
CA GLN A 6 14.19 -8.08 4.50
C GLN A 6 13.44 -7.28 3.44
N ILE A 7 13.14 -6.02 3.72
CA ILE A 7 12.49 -5.11 2.76
C ILE A 7 13.38 -4.96 1.52
N ARG A 8 14.68 -4.78 1.71
CA ARG A 8 15.62 -4.67 0.60
C ARG A 8 15.61 -5.90 -0.29
N ARG A 9 15.59 -7.10 0.32
CA ARG A 9 15.49 -8.35 -0.41
C ARG A 9 14.20 -8.45 -1.21
N TRP A 10 13.07 -8.10 -0.60
CA TRP A 10 11.75 -8.16 -1.26
C TRP A 10 11.64 -7.16 -2.42
N LEU A 11 12.15 -5.95 -2.25
CA LEU A 11 12.10 -4.93 -3.31
C LEU A 11 12.85 -5.36 -4.57
N ALA A 12 13.85 -6.21 -4.44
CA ALA A 12 14.61 -6.73 -5.58
C ALA A 12 13.92 -7.90 -6.30
N LEU A 13 12.86 -8.47 -5.71
CA LEU A 13 12.15 -9.58 -6.34
C LEU A 13 11.36 -9.11 -7.56
N PRO A 14 11.33 -9.90 -8.66
CA PRO A 14 10.70 -9.47 -9.91
C PRO A 14 9.24 -9.03 -9.76
N HIS A 15 8.44 -9.75 -8.98
CA HIS A 15 7.02 -9.44 -8.81
C HIS A 15 6.76 -8.15 -8.02
N VAL A 16 7.70 -7.73 -7.18
CA VAL A 16 7.63 -6.46 -6.45
C VAL A 16 8.19 -5.33 -7.32
N ARG A 17 9.37 -5.56 -7.90
CA ARG A 17 10.05 -4.59 -8.74
C ARG A 17 9.21 -4.12 -9.93
N GLU A 18 8.45 -5.03 -10.51
CA GLU A 18 7.60 -4.74 -11.67
C GLU A 18 6.66 -3.55 -11.42
N TRP A 19 6.12 -3.43 -10.21
CA TRP A 19 5.13 -2.42 -9.86
C TRP A 19 5.66 -1.31 -8.97
N TRP A 20 6.68 -1.57 -8.17
CA TRP A 20 7.27 -0.58 -7.26
C TRP A 20 8.41 0.22 -7.88
N GLY A 21 9.08 -0.33 -8.90
CA GLY A 21 10.15 0.36 -9.61
C GLY A 21 11.54 0.01 -9.11
N ASP A 22 12.48 0.93 -9.27
CA ASP A 22 13.89 0.67 -8.95
C ASP A 22 14.09 0.31 -7.46
N PRO A 23 14.66 -0.88 -7.17
CA PRO A 23 14.80 -1.34 -5.78
C PRO A 23 15.62 -0.39 -4.90
N ALA A 24 16.69 0.20 -5.44
CA ALA A 24 17.54 1.09 -4.65
C ALA A 24 16.82 2.39 -4.30
N GLU A 25 16.06 2.96 -5.23
CA GLU A 25 15.25 4.15 -4.99
C GLU A 25 14.16 3.89 -3.95
N GLN A 26 13.45 2.78 -4.09
CA GLN A 26 12.38 2.43 -3.16
C GLN A 26 12.93 2.12 -1.77
N TYR A 27 14.06 1.44 -1.67
CA TYR A 27 14.71 1.21 -0.39
C TYR A 27 15.10 2.52 0.31
N ALA A 28 15.62 3.48 -0.45
CA ALA A 28 15.97 4.79 0.09
C ALA A 28 14.75 5.53 0.62
N LEU A 29 13.60 5.46 -0.08
CA LEU A 29 12.36 6.08 0.37
C LEU A 29 11.83 5.41 1.64
N VAL A 30 11.76 4.09 1.68
CA VAL A 30 11.29 3.36 2.86
C VAL A 30 12.17 3.65 4.08
N SER A 31 13.49 3.57 3.94
CA SER A 31 14.40 3.82 5.05
C SER A 31 14.39 5.29 5.49
N GLY A 32 14.21 6.22 4.55
CA GLY A 32 14.12 7.65 4.85
C GLY A 32 12.85 8.03 5.60
N ASP A 33 11.78 7.26 5.46
CA ASP A 33 10.49 7.54 6.08
C ASP A 33 10.32 6.91 7.47
N LEU A 34 11.31 6.21 8.00
CA LEU A 34 11.20 5.54 9.30
C LEU A 34 10.86 6.50 10.45
N ASP A 35 11.35 7.72 10.41
CA ASP A 35 11.13 8.71 11.46
C ASP A 35 10.10 9.79 11.05
N GLU A 36 9.41 9.58 9.91
CA GLU A 36 8.43 10.56 9.41
C GLU A 36 7.11 10.43 10.18
N PRO A 37 6.67 11.49 10.91
CA PRO A 37 5.46 11.41 11.75
C PRO A 37 4.17 11.11 10.98
N ALA A 38 4.09 11.51 9.71
CA ALA A 38 2.89 11.32 8.89
C ALA A 38 2.84 9.95 8.21
N MET A 39 3.86 9.11 8.40
CA MET A 39 3.98 7.80 7.78
C MET A 39 4.10 6.70 8.83
N ASP A 40 3.20 5.72 8.77
CA ASP A 40 3.29 4.49 9.56
C ASP A 40 3.71 3.35 8.65
N GLN A 41 4.67 2.56 9.08
CA GLN A 41 5.22 1.46 8.30
C GLN A 41 5.07 0.15 9.07
N PHE A 42 4.64 -0.91 8.39
CA PHE A 42 4.33 -2.19 9.00
C PHE A 42 4.91 -3.35 8.21
N ILE A 43 5.40 -4.35 8.92
CA ILE A 43 5.64 -5.68 8.36
C ILE A 43 4.41 -6.52 8.62
N VAL A 44 3.89 -7.14 7.58
CA VAL A 44 2.75 -8.06 7.70
C VAL A 44 3.29 -9.45 7.99
N ALA A 45 2.88 -9.99 9.11
CA ALA A 45 3.31 -11.32 9.54
C ALA A 45 2.11 -12.25 9.72
N THR A 46 2.32 -13.53 9.42
CA THR A 46 1.37 -14.61 9.67
C THR A 46 2.06 -15.69 10.51
N GLU A 47 1.34 -16.76 10.82
CA GLU A 47 1.93 -17.93 11.49
C GLU A 47 3.08 -18.53 10.67
N GLU A 48 3.08 -18.31 9.36
CA GLU A 48 4.11 -18.82 8.46
C GLU A 48 5.34 -17.89 8.36
N GLY A 49 5.29 -16.73 9.02
CA GLY A 49 6.37 -15.74 9.05
C GLY A 49 5.97 -14.42 8.42
N ASP A 50 6.96 -13.58 8.17
CA ASP A 50 6.76 -12.27 7.55
C ASP A 50 6.50 -12.42 6.06
N ILE A 51 5.47 -11.75 5.55
CA ILE A 51 5.03 -11.96 4.17
C ILE A 51 4.96 -10.69 3.32
N GLY A 52 4.93 -9.52 3.93
CA GLY A 52 4.79 -8.30 3.15
C GLY A 52 5.02 -7.03 3.94
N TYR A 53 4.84 -5.92 3.26
CA TYR A 53 5.06 -4.58 3.77
C TYR A 53 3.87 -3.70 3.43
N ILE A 54 3.40 -2.90 4.39
CA ILE A 54 2.36 -1.89 4.20
C ILE A 54 2.87 -0.58 4.76
N GLN A 55 2.68 0.51 4.01
CA GLN A 55 2.83 1.86 4.54
C GLN A 55 1.49 2.57 4.48
N CYS A 56 1.21 3.34 5.54
CA CYS A 56 -0.02 4.10 5.70
C CYS A 56 0.36 5.53 6.04
N TYR A 57 -0.13 6.49 5.27
CA TYR A 57 0.29 7.89 5.41
C TYR A 57 -0.89 8.83 5.50
N ASP A 58 -0.65 9.99 6.11
CA ASP A 58 -1.61 11.07 6.17
C ASP A 58 -1.69 11.73 4.79
N LEU A 59 -2.86 11.65 4.15
CA LEU A 59 -3.04 12.21 2.82
C LEU A 59 -2.87 13.73 2.77
N THR A 60 -3.10 14.41 3.87
CA THR A 60 -2.87 15.85 3.96
C THR A 60 -1.39 16.20 3.72
N ALA A 61 -0.47 15.34 4.20
CA ALA A 61 0.97 15.53 4.02
C ALA A 61 1.47 15.07 2.64
N TRP A 62 0.86 14.04 2.06
CA TRP A 62 1.29 13.41 0.81
C TRP A 62 0.19 13.30 -0.24
N ASN A 63 -0.54 14.37 -0.52
CA ASN A 63 -1.52 14.35 -1.60
C ASN A 63 -0.82 14.64 -2.93
N SER A 64 -0.61 13.62 -3.73
CA SER A 64 0.07 13.68 -5.03
C SER A 64 -0.91 13.62 -6.19
N GLY A 65 -1.89 14.51 -6.22
CA GLY A 65 -2.86 14.58 -7.30
C GLY A 65 -4.15 13.79 -7.04
N PHE A 66 -4.40 13.38 -5.80
CA PHE A 66 -5.60 12.62 -5.45
C PHE A 66 -6.86 13.48 -5.30
N GLY A 67 -6.71 14.79 -5.30
CA GLY A 67 -7.83 15.70 -5.14
C GLY A 67 -8.24 15.91 -3.68
N THR A 68 -9.46 16.39 -3.48
CA THR A 68 -9.99 16.70 -2.15
C THR A 68 -10.63 15.46 -1.52
N HIS A 69 -10.29 15.21 -0.27
CA HIS A 69 -10.83 14.10 0.53
C HIS A 69 -11.17 14.59 1.94
N PRO A 70 -12.00 13.85 2.69
CA PRO A 70 -12.30 14.20 4.08
C PRO A 70 -11.04 14.33 4.92
N ALA A 71 -11.05 15.25 5.88
CA ALA A 71 -9.93 15.37 6.83
C ALA A 71 -9.71 14.04 7.58
N GLY A 72 -8.49 13.62 7.70
CA GLY A 72 -8.15 12.32 8.31
C GLY A 72 -8.09 11.15 7.35
N THR A 73 -8.34 11.38 6.05
CA THR A 73 -8.16 10.35 5.02
C THR A 73 -6.70 9.90 4.99
N ARG A 74 -6.50 8.59 4.89
CA ARG A 74 -5.16 8.00 4.83
C ARG A 74 -4.96 7.25 3.53
N GLY A 75 -3.72 7.28 3.03
CA GLY A 75 -3.32 6.50 1.87
C GLY A 75 -2.54 5.27 2.28
N ILE A 76 -2.62 4.22 1.48
CA ILE A 76 -1.83 3.01 1.70
C ILE A 76 -1.12 2.58 0.43
N ASP A 77 0.07 2.03 0.60
CA ASP A 77 0.80 1.31 -0.42
C ASP A 77 1.31 0.03 0.20
N LEU A 78 1.30 -1.05 -0.54
CA LEU A 78 1.74 -2.34 -0.01
C LEU A 78 2.30 -3.25 -1.09
N PHE A 79 3.09 -4.22 -0.66
CA PHE A 79 3.45 -5.36 -1.50
C PHE A 79 3.50 -6.65 -0.65
N ILE A 80 3.26 -7.77 -1.32
CA ILE A 80 3.47 -9.09 -0.73
C ILE A 80 4.87 -9.57 -1.17
N GLY A 81 5.78 -9.73 -0.22
CA GLY A 81 7.15 -10.14 -0.52
C GLY A 81 7.26 -11.63 -0.83
N GLU A 82 6.47 -12.47 -0.16
CA GLU A 82 6.52 -13.91 -0.35
C GLU A 82 5.56 -14.36 -1.47
N PRO A 83 6.07 -14.84 -2.62
CA PRO A 83 5.23 -15.14 -3.78
C PRO A 83 4.14 -16.17 -3.51
N THR A 84 4.39 -17.14 -2.65
CA THR A 84 3.43 -18.18 -2.30
C THR A 84 2.20 -17.64 -1.59
N MET A 85 2.28 -16.45 -1.01
CA MET A 85 1.19 -15.81 -0.28
C MET A 85 0.32 -14.91 -1.17
N MET A 86 0.63 -14.84 -2.47
CA MET A 86 -0.10 -14.00 -3.43
C MET A 86 -1.35 -14.69 -3.99
N VAL A 87 -1.62 -15.94 -3.63
CA VAL A 87 -2.72 -16.75 -4.17
C VAL A 87 -3.79 -17.01 -3.11
N GLY A 88 -4.97 -17.48 -3.54
CA GLY A 88 -6.03 -17.92 -2.64
C GLY A 88 -6.75 -16.82 -1.89
N GLY A 89 -6.69 -15.58 -2.36
CA GLY A 89 -7.38 -14.45 -1.72
C GLY A 89 -6.72 -13.94 -0.44
N ARG A 90 -5.52 -14.42 -0.11
CA ARG A 90 -4.80 -14.01 1.10
C ARG A 90 -4.44 -12.53 1.09
N GLY A 91 -4.05 -12.00 -0.07
CA GLY A 91 -3.73 -10.58 -0.21
C GLY A 91 -4.93 -9.69 0.11
N SER A 92 -6.10 -9.99 -0.45
CA SER A 92 -7.31 -9.21 -0.19
C SER A 92 -7.77 -9.32 1.26
N ALA A 93 -7.63 -10.48 1.88
CA ALA A 93 -7.98 -10.67 3.29
C ALA A 93 -7.09 -9.83 4.21
N LEU A 94 -5.79 -9.77 3.94
CA LEU A 94 -4.84 -8.94 4.68
C LEU A 94 -5.13 -7.45 4.53
N ILE A 95 -5.42 -7.01 3.31
CA ILE A 95 -5.78 -5.62 3.04
C ILE A 95 -7.04 -5.26 3.81
N ARG A 96 -8.07 -6.10 3.75
CA ARG A 96 -9.34 -5.88 4.44
C ARG A 96 -9.13 -5.75 5.96
N ALA A 97 -8.37 -6.65 6.56
CA ALA A 97 -8.10 -6.63 7.99
C ALA A 97 -7.36 -5.36 8.41
N PHE A 98 -6.33 -4.97 7.66
CA PHE A 98 -5.57 -3.75 7.93
C PHE A 98 -6.46 -2.50 7.82
N VAL A 99 -7.24 -2.42 6.75
CA VAL A 99 -8.10 -1.26 6.47
C VAL A 99 -9.23 -1.17 7.50
N ASP A 100 -9.86 -2.30 7.85
CA ASP A 100 -10.90 -2.34 8.89
C ASP A 100 -10.38 -1.73 10.19
N GLU A 101 -9.16 -2.07 10.57
CA GLU A 101 -8.54 -1.54 11.78
C GLU A 101 -8.31 -0.03 11.69
N ARG A 102 -7.82 0.48 10.55
CA ARG A 102 -7.60 1.92 10.37
C ARG A 102 -8.91 2.69 10.41
N LEU A 103 -9.97 2.18 9.78
CA LEU A 103 -11.29 2.79 9.83
C LEU A 103 -11.85 2.79 11.26
N ALA A 104 -11.68 1.69 11.98
CA ALA A 104 -12.09 1.58 13.38
C ALA A 104 -11.36 2.57 14.31
N GLN A 105 -10.14 2.97 13.93
CA GLN A 105 -9.35 3.96 14.67
C GLN A 105 -9.74 5.41 14.34
N GLY A 106 -10.71 5.62 13.46
CA GLY A 106 -11.26 6.93 13.19
C GLY A 106 -10.98 7.52 11.82
N ALA A 107 -10.22 6.85 10.95
CA ALA A 107 -10.03 7.33 9.58
C ALA A 107 -11.38 7.30 8.84
N PRO A 108 -11.80 8.41 8.19
CA PRO A 108 -13.09 8.42 7.47
C PRO A 108 -13.01 7.70 6.13
N ARG A 109 -11.82 7.59 5.57
CA ARG A 109 -11.58 7.00 4.25
C ARG A 109 -10.14 6.52 4.15
N ILE A 110 -9.95 5.40 3.46
CA ILE A 110 -8.63 4.91 3.06
C ILE A 110 -8.58 4.94 1.53
N VAL A 111 -7.53 5.49 0.96
CA VAL A 111 -7.31 5.53 -0.49
C VAL A 111 -6.09 4.71 -0.87
N THR A 112 -6.07 4.24 -2.11
CA THR A 112 -4.91 3.58 -2.72
C THR A 112 -4.91 3.91 -4.21
N ASP A 113 -3.77 3.75 -4.85
CA ASP A 113 -3.58 4.15 -6.25
C ASP A 113 -2.79 3.13 -7.06
N PRO A 114 -3.33 1.91 -7.24
CA PRO A 114 -2.64 0.89 -8.02
C PRO A 114 -2.43 1.34 -9.46
N ASP A 115 -1.39 0.78 -10.09
CA ASP A 115 -1.14 0.96 -11.51
C ASP A 115 -2.35 0.39 -12.29
N PRO A 116 -2.91 1.15 -13.27
CA PRO A 116 -4.05 0.67 -14.05
C PRO A 116 -3.77 -0.63 -14.81
N GLU A 117 -2.52 -0.93 -15.09
CA GLU A 117 -2.11 -2.15 -15.78
C GLU A 117 -1.86 -3.33 -14.84
N ASN A 118 -2.13 -3.16 -13.55
CA ASN A 118 -2.00 -4.21 -12.53
C ASN A 118 -3.38 -4.72 -12.09
N PRO A 119 -4.05 -5.56 -12.91
CA PRO A 119 -5.41 -6.03 -12.58
C PRO A 119 -5.47 -6.89 -11.32
N ARG A 120 -4.39 -7.57 -10.97
CA ARG A 120 -4.33 -8.37 -9.74
C ARG A 120 -4.48 -7.49 -8.50
N ALA A 121 -3.73 -6.38 -8.45
CA ALA A 121 -3.83 -5.44 -7.33
C ALA A 121 -5.22 -4.81 -7.27
N ILE A 122 -5.74 -4.36 -8.41
CA ILE A 122 -7.07 -3.75 -8.48
C ILE A 122 -8.13 -4.72 -7.95
N ARG A 123 -8.11 -5.98 -8.37
CA ARG A 123 -9.06 -6.98 -7.88
C ARG A 123 -8.91 -7.24 -6.38
N ALA A 124 -7.67 -7.27 -5.87
CA ALA A 124 -7.45 -7.48 -4.45
C ALA A 124 -8.03 -6.33 -3.62
N TYR A 125 -7.87 -5.09 -4.07
CA TYR A 125 -8.49 -3.93 -3.41
C TYR A 125 -10.01 -3.98 -3.49
N GLU A 126 -10.57 -4.33 -4.65
CA GLU A 126 -12.02 -4.46 -4.80
C GLU A 126 -12.59 -5.51 -3.83
N LYS A 127 -11.94 -6.66 -3.72
CA LYS A 127 -12.32 -7.71 -2.75
C LYS A 127 -12.22 -7.24 -1.30
N ALA A 128 -11.32 -6.30 -1.03
CA ALA A 128 -11.17 -5.70 0.30
C ALA A 128 -12.17 -4.57 0.56
N GLY A 129 -13.07 -4.28 -0.38
CA GLY A 129 -14.14 -3.30 -0.23
C GLY A 129 -13.87 -1.94 -0.86
N PHE A 130 -12.77 -1.78 -1.56
CA PHE A 130 -12.46 -0.52 -2.27
C PHE A 130 -13.29 -0.38 -3.54
N GLN A 131 -13.64 0.85 -3.85
CA GLN A 131 -14.33 1.21 -5.09
C GLN A 131 -13.42 2.08 -5.96
N LYS A 132 -13.51 1.89 -7.27
CA LYS A 132 -12.80 2.74 -8.23
C LYS A 132 -13.43 4.13 -8.22
N LEU A 133 -12.60 5.18 -8.11
CA LEU A 133 -13.06 6.56 -8.17
C LEU A 133 -12.77 7.19 -9.52
N ARG A 134 -11.52 7.27 -9.92
CA ARG A 134 -11.10 7.88 -11.18
C ARG A 134 -9.63 7.63 -11.46
N MET A 135 -9.22 7.90 -12.71
CA MET A 135 -7.80 7.96 -13.05
C MET A 135 -7.21 9.28 -12.56
N VAL A 136 -6.00 9.22 -12.04
CA VAL A 136 -5.25 10.40 -11.58
C VAL A 136 -3.85 10.38 -12.17
N GLU A 137 -3.24 11.55 -12.30
CA GLU A 137 -1.82 11.67 -12.66
C GLU A 137 -1.01 11.88 -11.38
N THR A 138 0.03 11.09 -11.22
CA THR A 138 0.96 11.19 -10.09
C THR A 138 2.36 11.48 -10.61
N PRO A 139 3.32 11.87 -9.74
CA PRO A 139 4.70 12.01 -10.16
C PRO A 139 5.30 10.76 -10.80
N ASP A 140 4.75 9.58 -10.49
CA ASP A 140 5.19 8.29 -11.03
C ASP A 140 4.39 7.85 -12.26
N GLY A 141 3.45 8.66 -12.74
CA GLY A 141 2.62 8.36 -13.90
C GLY A 141 1.15 8.17 -13.55
N PRO A 142 0.34 7.68 -14.51
CA PRO A 142 -1.09 7.48 -14.27
C PRO A 142 -1.35 6.37 -13.25
N ALA A 143 -2.36 6.59 -12.42
CA ALA A 143 -2.79 5.61 -11.42
C ALA A 143 -4.31 5.58 -11.33
N LEU A 144 -4.86 4.45 -10.89
CA LEU A 144 -6.29 4.32 -10.62
C LEU A 144 -6.54 4.60 -9.15
N LEU A 145 -7.19 5.72 -8.86
CA LEU A 145 -7.55 6.05 -7.48
C LEU A 145 -8.73 5.20 -7.03
N MET A 146 -8.55 4.52 -5.91
CA MET A 146 -9.58 3.69 -5.28
C MET A 146 -9.74 4.11 -3.82
N ALA A 147 -10.96 3.94 -3.29
CA ALA A 147 -11.24 4.35 -1.91
C ALA A 147 -12.20 3.38 -1.22
N ARG A 148 -12.05 3.30 0.09
CA ARG A 148 -12.98 2.63 0.97
C ARG A 148 -13.33 3.57 2.12
N ASP A 149 -14.62 3.86 2.27
CA ASP A 149 -15.16 4.72 3.33
C ASP A 149 -15.50 3.93 4.59
N ALA A 150 -15.43 4.62 5.71
CA ALA A 150 -15.83 4.07 6.99
C ALA A 150 -17.33 3.71 7.01
#